data_83ad3b414bda82d79c9d823e9ac97085
#
_entry.id   83ad3b414bda82d79c9d823e9ac97085
#
_cell.length_a   1.000
_cell.length_b   1.000
_cell.length_c   1.000
_cell.angle_alpha   90.00
_cell.angle_beta   90.00
_cell.angle_gamma   90.00
#
_symmetry.space_group_name_H-M   'P 1'
#
loop_
_entity.id
_entity.type
_entity.pdbx_description
1 polymer ?
#
loop_
_entity_poly.entity_id
_entity_poly.type
_entity_poly.pdbx_seq_one_letter_code
_entity_poly.pdbx_strand_id
1 'polypeptide(L)'
;MAKPQTRSETALQSAVMRFSDDAFRICYMHTKSGKETLTLLSDVFMQYFLDTQTFKSEGEERLWVLRTTHKTCMDYYAQKIRKKLTDEQIAQRSKDM
;
A
#
# COMPACT_ATOMS: atom_id res chain seq x y z
N MET A 1 5.64 19.96 -25.36
CA MET A 1 6.31 19.15 -24.36
C MET A 1 5.29 18.34 -23.58
N ALA A 2 5.57 17.08 -23.40
CA ALA A 2 4.70 16.22 -22.62
C ALA A 2 4.77 16.61 -21.15
N LYS A 3 3.62 16.56 -20.47
CA LYS A 3 3.59 16.77 -19.00
C LYS A 3 4.37 15.63 -18.34
N PRO A 4 5.05 15.90 -17.20
CA PRO A 4 5.66 14.82 -16.43
C PRO A 4 4.60 13.77 -16.08
N GLN A 5 4.94 12.49 -16.29
CA GLN A 5 4.03 11.40 -15.97
C GLN A 5 4.16 10.94 -14.53
N THR A 6 5.06 11.56 -13.77
CA THR A 6 5.30 11.24 -12.37
C THR A 6 5.55 12.51 -11.60
N ARG A 7 5.46 12.42 -10.27
CA ARG A 7 5.92 13.49 -9.39
C ARG A 7 7.44 13.57 -9.45
N SER A 8 8.03 14.66 -8.97
CA SER A 8 9.47 14.77 -8.88
C SER A 8 10.02 13.87 -7.77
N GLU A 9 11.29 13.51 -7.88
CA GLU A 9 11.97 12.75 -6.83
C GLU A 9 11.98 13.52 -5.51
N THR A 10 12.15 14.84 -5.57
CA THR A 10 12.13 15.68 -4.39
C THR A 10 10.78 15.60 -3.68
N ALA A 11 9.68 15.64 -4.44
CA ALA A 11 8.34 15.51 -3.87
C ALA A 11 8.16 14.13 -3.22
N LEU A 12 8.65 13.08 -3.87
CA LEU A 12 8.57 11.73 -3.33
C LEU A 12 9.35 11.60 -2.03
N GLN A 13 10.59 12.09 -2.00
CA GLN A 13 11.41 12.05 -0.79
C GLN A 13 10.76 12.81 0.35
N SER A 14 10.20 13.98 0.06
CA SER A 14 9.49 14.77 1.07
C SER A 14 8.29 14.01 1.65
N ALA A 15 7.51 13.37 0.80
CA ALA A 15 6.36 12.59 1.25
C ALA A 15 6.78 11.40 2.11
N VAL A 16 7.83 10.70 1.70
CA VAL A 16 8.36 9.59 2.49
C VAL A 16 8.77 10.07 3.88
N MET A 17 9.52 11.17 3.95
CA MET A 17 9.97 11.71 5.24
C MET A 17 8.82 12.15 6.14
N ARG A 18 7.78 12.73 5.55
CA ARG A 18 6.66 13.27 6.34
C ARG A 18 5.67 12.20 6.76
N PHE A 19 5.45 11.16 5.95
CA PHE A 19 4.32 10.25 6.14
C PHE A 19 4.70 8.80 6.40
N SER A 20 5.97 8.43 6.26
CA SER A 20 6.35 7.01 6.38
C SER A 20 6.07 6.42 7.75
N ASP A 21 6.28 7.17 8.82
CA ASP A 21 6.05 6.65 10.16
C ASP A 21 4.59 6.29 10.41
N ASP A 22 3.69 7.19 10.01
CA ASP A 22 2.26 6.95 10.18
C ASP A 22 1.78 5.82 9.26
N ALA A 23 2.26 5.82 8.01
CA ALA A 23 1.93 4.77 7.07
C ALA A 23 2.45 3.41 7.55
N PHE A 24 3.66 3.38 8.11
CA PHE A 24 4.22 2.16 8.66
C PHE A 24 3.33 1.60 9.78
N ARG A 25 2.90 2.45 10.70
CA ARG A 25 2.03 2.00 11.80
C ARG A 25 0.74 1.39 11.30
N ILE A 26 0.09 2.04 10.34
CA ILE A 26 -1.16 1.54 9.77
C ILE A 26 -0.94 0.16 9.13
N CYS A 27 0.07 0.04 8.32
CA CYS A 27 0.35 -1.20 7.62
C CYS A 27 0.78 -2.32 8.57
N TYR A 28 1.66 -2.00 9.53
CA TYR A 28 2.17 -2.98 10.48
C TYR A 28 1.06 -3.56 11.36
N MET A 29 0.03 -2.78 11.67
CA MET A 29 -1.11 -3.30 12.43
C MET A 29 -1.79 -4.46 11.71
N HIS A 30 -1.73 -4.48 10.39
CA HIS A 30 -2.34 -5.54 9.59
C HIS A 30 -1.39 -6.71 9.33
N THR A 31 -0.13 -6.42 9.02
CA THR A 31 0.82 -7.44 8.61
C THR A 31 1.53 -8.12 9.77
N LYS A 32 1.78 -7.38 10.86
CA LYS A 32 2.59 -7.82 12.00
C LYS A 32 4.02 -8.23 11.59
N SER A 33 4.46 -7.79 10.42
CA SER A 33 5.77 -8.09 9.86
C SER A 33 6.41 -6.82 9.31
N GLY A 34 7.59 -6.46 9.82
CA GLY A 34 8.32 -5.30 9.32
C GLY A 34 8.69 -5.45 7.85
N LYS A 35 9.07 -6.65 7.43
CA LYS A 35 9.46 -6.92 6.05
C LYS A 35 8.28 -6.73 5.08
N GLU A 36 7.13 -7.32 5.40
CA GLU A 36 5.94 -7.16 4.57
C GLU A 36 5.47 -5.71 4.55
N THR A 37 5.53 -5.04 5.70
CA THR A 37 5.16 -3.63 5.79
C THR A 37 6.02 -2.76 4.88
N LEU A 38 7.33 -2.95 4.88
CA LEU A 38 8.23 -2.17 4.03
C LEU A 38 7.93 -2.41 2.55
N THR A 39 7.63 -3.65 2.18
CA THR A 39 7.27 -3.97 0.79
C THR A 39 5.99 -3.25 0.39
N LEU A 40 4.97 -3.24 1.26
CA LEU A 40 3.70 -2.57 0.98
C LEU A 40 3.85 -1.06 0.95
N LEU A 41 4.70 -0.49 1.82
CA LEU A 41 4.98 0.94 1.79
C LEU A 41 5.67 1.37 0.51
N SER A 42 6.58 0.54 0.00
CA SER A 42 7.20 0.80 -1.30
C SER A 42 6.13 0.93 -2.38
N ASP A 43 5.14 0.06 -2.36
CA ASP A 43 4.03 0.11 -3.29
C ASP A 43 3.20 1.39 -3.12
N VAL A 44 2.89 1.76 -1.87
CA VAL A 44 2.12 2.98 -1.58
C VAL A 44 2.84 4.22 -2.12
N PHE A 45 4.13 4.35 -1.87
CA PHE A 45 4.88 5.52 -2.33
C PHE A 45 5.12 5.47 -3.84
N MET A 46 5.16 4.29 -4.44
CA MET A 46 5.17 4.19 -5.91
C MET A 46 3.85 4.70 -6.49
N GLN A 47 2.71 4.34 -5.87
CA GLN A 47 1.42 4.87 -6.29
C GLN A 47 1.39 6.39 -6.16
N TYR A 48 1.95 6.94 -5.09
CA TYR A 48 2.07 8.38 -4.89
C TYR A 48 2.91 9.01 -6.00
N PHE A 49 4.03 8.40 -6.34
CA PHE A 49 4.94 8.89 -7.36
C PHE A 49 4.27 8.94 -8.74
N LEU A 50 3.44 7.94 -9.04
CA LEU A 50 2.75 7.85 -10.32
C LEU A 50 1.46 8.68 -10.38
N ASP A 51 0.91 9.07 -9.24
CA ASP A 51 -0.29 9.90 -9.17
C ASP A 51 0.12 11.36 -9.19
N THR A 52 -0.29 12.09 -10.23
CA THR A 52 0.13 13.47 -10.43
C THR A 52 -0.93 14.48 -9.98
N GLN A 53 -1.97 14.03 -9.24
CA GLN A 53 -2.98 14.96 -8.76
C GLN A 53 -2.38 16.01 -7.82
N THR A 54 -2.97 17.20 -7.81
CA THR A 54 -2.54 18.29 -6.96
C THR A 54 -3.39 18.30 -5.69
N PHE A 55 -2.73 18.43 -4.54
CA PHE A 55 -3.42 18.52 -3.26
C PHE A 55 -3.57 20.01 -2.86
N LYS A 56 -4.72 20.35 -2.29
CA LYS A 56 -4.99 21.71 -1.85
C LYS A 56 -4.26 22.06 -0.56
N SER A 57 -3.92 21.07 0.23
CA SER A 57 -3.26 21.26 1.52
C SER A 57 -2.45 20.03 1.88
N GLU A 58 -1.55 20.18 2.85
CA GLU A 58 -0.80 19.04 3.39
C GLU A 58 -1.73 18.04 4.07
N GLY A 59 -2.81 18.51 4.69
CA GLY A 59 -3.79 17.61 5.29
C GLY A 59 -4.49 16.72 4.26
N GLU A 60 -4.79 17.25 3.09
CA GLU A 60 -5.38 16.49 2.00
C GLU A 60 -4.37 15.47 1.46
N GLU A 61 -3.13 15.87 1.30
CA GLU A 61 -2.06 14.99 0.86
C GLU A 61 -1.85 13.84 1.85
N ARG A 62 -1.78 14.17 3.14
CA ARG A 62 -1.64 13.18 4.20
C ARG A 62 -2.80 12.18 4.17
N LEU A 63 -4.02 12.67 4.03
CA LEU A 63 -5.20 11.82 3.98
C LEU A 63 -5.13 10.84 2.80
N TRP A 64 -4.69 11.33 1.65
CA TRP A 64 -4.52 10.47 0.47
C TRP A 64 -3.52 9.34 0.75
N VAL A 65 -2.36 9.70 1.31
CA VAL A 65 -1.32 8.70 1.61
C VAL A 65 -1.82 7.66 2.61
N LEU A 66 -2.48 8.10 3.68
CA LEU A 66 -2.95 7.17 4.71
C LEU A 66 -4.09 6.29 4.21
N ARG A 67 -5.00 6.81 3.40
CA ARG A 67 -6.06 6.02 2.78
C ARG A 67 -5.49 5.00 1.80
N THR A 68 -4.53 5.42 0.99
CA THR A 68 -3.88 4.52 0.04
C THR A 68 -3.13 3.41 0.77
N THR A 69 -2.47 3.76 1.88
CA THR A 69 -1.79 2.76 2.72
C THR A 69 -2.77 1.74 3.25
N HIS A 70 -3.88 2.20 3.83
CA HIS A 70 -4.89 1.31 4.38
C HIS A 70 -5.46 0.39 3.30
N LYS A 71 -5.82 0.96 2.15
CA LYS A 71 -6.36 0.20 1.03
C LYS A 71 -5.37 -0.85 0.53
N THR A 72 -4.12 -0.45 0.35
CA THR A 72 -3.07 -1.35 -0.14
C THR A 72 -2.87 -2.52 0.82
N CYS A 73 -2.85 -2.24 2.12
CA CYS A 73 -2.70 -3.29 3.13
C CYS A 73 -3.92 -4.21 3.17
N MET A 74 -5.11 -3.65 3.07
CA MET A 74 -6.34 -4.45 3.09
C MET A 74 -6.44 -5.35 1.86
N ASP A 75 -6.10 -4.81 0.68
CA ASP A 75 -6.12 -5.59 -0.56
C ASP A 75 -5.12 -6.75 -0.49
N TYR A 76 -3.92 -6.48 0.02
CA TYR A 76 -2.91 -7.51 0.21
C TYR A 76 -3.40 -8.62 1.14
N TYR A 77 -4.01 -8.22 2.25
CA TYR A 77 -4.50 -9.18 3.25
C TYR A 77 -5.66 -10.00 2.69
N ALA A 78 -6.57 -9.36 1.95
CA ALA A 78 -7.68 -10.05 1.33
C ALA A 78 -7.21 -11.09 0.31
N GLN A 79 -6.21 -10.75 -0.49
CA GLN A 79 -5.63 -11.69 -1.45
C GLN A 79 -4.97 -12.88 -0.76
N LYS A 80 -4.27 -12.62 0.35
CA LYS A 80 -3.59 -13.66 1.11
C LYS A 80 -4.60 -14.63 1.72
N ILE A 81 -5.69 -14.10 2.27
CA ILE A 81 -6.75 -14.93 2.84
C ILE A 81 -7.47 -15.73 1.76
N ARG A 82 -7.77 -15.09 0.63
CA ARG A 82 -8.44 -15.76 -0.49
C ARG A 82 -7.60 -16.94 -1.01
N LYS A 83 -6.30 -16.73 -1.16
CA LYS A 83 -5.40 -17.79 -1.59
C LYS A 83 -5.40 -18.95 -0.60
N LYS A 84 -5.32 -18.65 0.69
CA LYS A 84 -5.33 -19.65 1.74
C LYS A 84 -6.62 -20.48 1.71
N LEU A 85 -7.77 -19.81 1.59
CA LEU A 85 -9.07 -20.49 1.51
C LEU A 85 -9.17 -21.40 0.29
N THR A 86 -8.68 -20.92 -0.86
CA THR A 86 -8.68 -21.71 -2.09
C THR A 86 -7.82 -22.95 -1.94
N ASP A 87 -6.65 -22.82 -1.36
CA ASP A 87 -5.75 -23.96 -1.11
C ASP A 87 -6.39 -24.97 -0.17
N GLU A 88 -7.05 -24.50 0.88
CA GLU A 88 -7.75 -25.38 1.82
C GLU A 88 -8.93 -26.10 1.17
N GLN A 89 -9.68 -25.40 0.32
CA GLN A 89 -10.80 -26.02 -0.40
C GLN A 89 -10.33 -27.12 -1.36
N ILE A 90 -9.23 -26.87 -2.07
CA ILE A 90 -8.65 -27.84 -2.97
C ILE A 90 -8.16 -29.08 -2.19
N ALA A 91 -7.47 -28.86 -1.07
CA ALA A 91 -7.00 -29.94 -0.22
C ALA A 91 -8.15 -30.77 0.32
N GLN A 92 -9.24 -30.13 0.73
CA GLN A 92 -10.42 -30.83 1.25
C GLN A 92 -11.12 -31.64 0.17
N ARG A 93 -11.25 -31.11 -1.04
CA ARG A 93 -11.82 -31.86 -2.17
C ARG A 93 -10.99 -33.10 -2.50
N SER A 94 -9.67 -32.97 -2.44
CA SER A 94 -8.79 -34.11 -2.67
C SER A 94 -8.96 -35.21 -1.63
N LYS A 95 -9.33 -34.84 -0.40
CA LYS A 95 -9.56 -35.84 0.67
C LYS A 95 -10.90 -36.54 0.52
N ASP A 96 -11.87 -35.89 -0.09
CA ASP A 96 -13.21 -36.43 -0.24
C ASP A 96 -13.33 -37.37 -1.46
N MET A 97 -12.28 -37.43 -2.23
CA MET A 97 -12.19 -38.36 -3.35
C MET A 97 -11.37 -39.58 -2.96
#